data_ae7a55d284e6f25487c4c44b855fc4e9
#
_entry.id   ae7a55d284e6f25487c4c44b855fc4e9
#
_cell.length_a   1.000
_cell.length_b   1.000
_cell.length_c   1.000
_cell.angle_alpha   90.00
_cell.angle_beta   90.00
_cell.angle_gamma   90.00
#
_symmetry.space_group_name_H-M   'P 1'
#
loop_
_entity.id
_entity.type
_entity.pdbx_description
1 polymer ?
#
loop_
_entity_poly.entity_id
_entity_poly.type
_entity_poly.pdbx_seq_one_letter_code
_entity_poly.pdbx_strand_id
1 'polypeptide(L)'
;MAVERQWLQSWFEGTPVRIEQRSASAFSVSVPRSFCFEAGATQVLPPLAALLDKVAQSLKRQPEARLLRVAAPGDAGAAPALALQRAEAVRRQLLANGVPASRMAAPSAGEGAVVLLRVGFAP
;
A
#
# COMPACT_ATOMS: atom_id res chain seq x y z
N MET A 1 9.24 9.02 -11.32
CA MET A 1 8.17 8.06 -10.90
C MET A 1 6.99 7.96 -11.86
N ALA A 2 6.90 8.84 -12.87
CA ALA A 2 5.76 8.81 -13.80
C ALA A 2 5.61 7.47 -14.54
N VAL A 3 6.71 6.86 -14.95
CA VAL A 3 6.68 5.57 -15.66
C VAL A 3 6.14 4.46 -14.75
N GLU A 4 6.58 4.40 -13.49
CA GLU A 4 6.09 3.39 -12.54
C GLU A 4 4.63 3.63 -12.17
N ARG A 5 4.24 4.89 -12.00
CA ARG A 5 2.84 5.25 -11.76
C ARG A 5 1.94 4.80 -12.90
N GLN A 6 2.34 5.09 -14.15
CA GLN A 6 1.56 4.72 -15.33
C GLN A 6 1.48 3.20 -15.50
N TRP A 7 2.59 2.51 -15.26
CA TRP A 7 2.62 1.04 -15.32
C TRP A 7 1.66 0.44 -14.30
N LEU A 8 1.69 0.92 -13.07
CA LEU A 8 0.81 0.43 -12.01
C LEU A 8 -0.65 0.73 -12.32
N GLN A 9 -0.94 1.95 -12.81
CA GLN A 9 -2.30 2.33 -13.21
C GLN A 9 -2.87 1.39 -14.28
N SER A 10 -2.04 0.95 -15.23
CA SER A 10 -2.51 0.07 -16.32
C SER A 10 -3.00 -1.28 -15.80
N TRP A 11 -2.44 -1.77 -14.70
CA TRP A 11 -2.87 -3.02 -14.08
C TRP A 11 -4.21 -2.91 -13.36
N PHE A 12 -4.57 -1.72 -12.92
CA PHE A 12 -5.74 -1.52 -12.04
C PHE A 12 -6.81 -0.61 -12.66
N GLU A 13 -6.79 -0.46 -13.99
CA GLU A 13 -7.87 0.23 -14.71
C GLU A 13 -9.20 -0.48 -14.46
N GLY A 14 -10.26 0.30 -14.23
CA GLY A 14 -11.59 -0.24 -13.97
C GLY A 14 -11.78 -0.80 -12.57
N THR A 15 -10.77 -0.68 -11.70
CA THR A 15 -10.86 -1.11 -10.30
C THR A 15 -10.97 0.12 -9.38
N PRO A 16 -11.37 -0.05 -8.11
CA PRO A 16 -11.42 1.05 -7.15
C PRO A 16 -10.05 1.48 -6.62
N VAL A 17 -8.96 0.92 -7.10
CA VAL A 17 -7.60 1.37 -6.74
C VAL A 17 -7.37 2.77 -7.31
N ARG A 18 -6.95 3.70 -6.47
CA ARG A 18 -6.63 5.08 -6.88
C ARG A 18 -5.12 5.30 -6.78
N ILE A 19 -4.55 5.80 -7.88
CA ILE A 19 -3.13 6.09 -7.95
C ILE A 19 -2.99 7.55 -8.33
N GLU A 20 -2.40 8.35 -7.43
CA GLU A 20 -2.33 9.80 -7.59
C GLU A 20 -0.89 10.28 -7.46
N GLN A 21 -0.46 11.09 -8.41
CA GLN A 21 0.84 11.74 -8.32
C GLN A 21 0.82 12.76 -7.18
N ARG A 22 1.84 12.68 -6.30
CA ARG A 22 1.98 13.61 -5.16
C ARG A 22 3.02 14.68 -5.43
N SER A 23 4.10 14.30 -6.13
CA SER A 23 5.18 15.21 -6.51
C SER A 23 5.87 14.61 -7.74
N ALA A 24 6.91 15.27 -8.24
CA ALA A 24 7.71 14.71 -9.32
C ALA A 24 8.36 13.38 -8.95
N SER A 25 8.58 13.13 -7.65
CA SER A 25 9.32 11.95 -7.16
C SER A 25 8.48 10.95 -6.38
N ALA A 26 7.17 11.17 -6.25
CA ALA A 26 6.33 10.28 -5.44
C ALA A 26 4.89 10.21 -5.95
N PHE A 27 4.26 9.05 -5.76
CA PHE A 27 2.83 8.86 -5.97
C PHE A 27 2.24 8.07 -4.81
N SER A 28 0.94 8.20 -4.61
CA SER A 28 0.21 7.42 -3.61
C SER A 28 -0.71 6.42 -4.27
N VAL A 29 -0.91 5.30 -3.59
CA VAL A 29 -1.83 4.24 -3.97
C VAL A 29 -2.80 4.05 -2.83
N SER A 30 -4.10 4.16 -3.10
CA SER A 30 -5.14 3.94 -2.09
C SER A 30 -6.15 2.93 -2.58
N VAL A 31 -6.60 2.07 -1.67
CA VAL A 31 -7.58 1.02 -1.95
C VAL A 31 -8.65 1.06 -0.87
N PRO A 32 -9.95 1.08 -1.22
CA PRO A 32 -11.01 1.04 -0.22
C PRO A 32 -10.89 -0.18 0.69
N ARG A 33 -11.15 0.02 1.98
CA ARG A 33 -11.03 -1.03 3.01
C ARG A 33 -11.76 -2.30 2.64
N SER A 34 -12.96 -2.20 2.06
CA SER A 34 -13.78 -3.36 1.72
C SER A 34 -13.13 -4.33 0.72
N PHE A 35 -12.16 -3.86 -0.05
CA PHE A 35 -11.39 -4.70 -0.98
C PHE A 35 -10.10 -5.24 -0.35
N CYS A 36 -9.80 -4.81 0.87
CA CYS A 36 -8.54 -5.13 1.53
C CYS A 36 -8.69 -6.11 2.68
N PHE A 37 -9.73 -5.95 3.51
CA PHE A 37 -9.95 -6.71 4.74
C PHE A 37 -11.43 -6.97 4.98
N GLU A 38 -11.74 -8.16 5.47
CA GLU A 38 -13.06 -8.44 6.05
C GLU A 38 -13.24 -7.62 7.34
N ALA A 39 -14.49 -7.39 7.74
CA ALA A 39 -14.79 -6.70 8.98
C ALA A 39 -14.10 -7.40 10.16
N GLY A 40 -13.37 -6.63 10.97
CA GLY A 40 -12.64 -7.12 12.14
C GLY A 40 -11.42 -7.97 11.84
N ALA A 41 -11.12 -8.27 10.58
CA ALA A 41 -10.03 -9.17 10.21
C ALA A 41 -8.75 -8.41 9.86
N THR A 42 -7.62 -9.11 9.94
CA THR A 42 -6.29 -8.59 9.57
C THR A 42 -5.69 -9.35 8.40
N GLN A 43 -6.39 -10.34 7.86
CA GLN A 43 -5.92 -11.08 6.69
C GLN A 43 -6.13 -10.26 5.42
N VAL A 44 -5.08 -10.14 4.63
CA VAL A 44 -5.11 -9.43 3.35
C VAL A 44 -5.99 -10.20 2.36
N LEU A 45 -6.97 -9.51 1.77
CA LEU A 45 -7.84 -10.10 0.75
C LEU A 45 -7.14 -10.14 -0.61
N PRO A 46 -7.57 -11.03 -1.53
CA PRO A 46 -6.93 -11.17 -2.85
C PRO A 46 -6.75 -9.90 -3.65
N PRO A 47 -7.71 -8.95 -3.71
CA PRO A 47 -7.49 -7.71 -4.46
C PRO A 47 -6.31 -6.88 -3.93
N LEU A 48 -6.16 -6.79 -2.60
CA LEU A 48 -5.02 -6.10 -2.02
C LEU A 48 -3.73 -6.88 -2.25
N ALA A 49 -3.77 -8.21 -2.12
CA ALA A 49 -2.59 -9.04 -2.38
C ALA A 49 -2.08 -8.84 -3.82
N ALA A 50 -2.97 -8.75 -4.80
CA ALA A 50 -2.61 -8.50 -6.19
C ALA A 50 -1.92 -7.14 -6.36
N LEU A 51 -2.45 -6.10 -5.69
CA LEU A 51 -1.83 -4.77 -5.72
C LEU A 51 -0.44 -4.80 -5.08
N LEU A 52 -0.29 -5.44 -3.93
CA LEU A 52 0.99 -5.50 -3.23
C LEU A 52 2.05 -6.24 -4.04
N ASP A 53 1.66 -7.27 -4.79
CA ASP A 53 2.55 -7.96 -5.72
C ASP A 53 3.09 -6.99 -6.79
N LYS A 54 2.22 -6.18 -7.38
CA LYS A 54 2.62 -5.20 -8.41
C LYS A 54 3.46 -4.07 -7.83
N VAL A 55 3.14 -3.60 -6.64
CA VAL A 55 3.97 -2.60 -5.93
C VAL A 55 5.37 -3.15 -5.68
N ALA A 56 5.48 -4.41 -5.23
CA ALA A 56 6.77 -5.05 -5.02
C ALA A 56 7.58 -5.14 -6.33
N GLN A 57 6.94 -5.47 -7.43
CA GLN A 57 7.60 -5.51 -8.74
C GLN A 57 8.13 -4.14 -9.15
N SER A 58 7.35 -3.08 -8.92
CA SER A 58 7.77 -1.71 -9.21
C SER A 58 8.99 -1.31 -8.39
N LEU A 59 9.01 -1.65 -7.12
CA LEU A 59 10.15 -1.37 -6.24
C LEU A 59 11.42 -2.14 -6.67
N LYS A 60 11.26 -3.33 -7.21
CA LYS A 60 12.40 -4.09 -7.73
C LYS A 60 13.02 -3.45 -8.96
N ARG A 61 12.20 -2.84 -9.82
CA ARG A 61 12.70 -2.14 -11.01
C ARG A 61 13.34 -0.80 -10.69
N GLN A 62 13.00 -0.20 -9.54
CA GLN A 62 13.50 1.11 -9.12
C GLN A 62 14.24 0.96 -7.78
N PRO A 63 15.54 0.58 -7.82
CA PRO A 63 16.27 0.28 -6.57
C PRO A 63 16.35 1.45 -5.60
N GLU A 64 16.23 2.69 -6.09
CA GLU A 64 16.28 3.90 -5.27
C GLU A 64 14.92 4.25 -4.67
N ALA A 65 13.83 3.64 -5.14
CA ALA A 65 12.50 3.92 -4.64
C ALA A 65 12.25 3.22 -3.31
N ARG A 66 11.36 3.82 -2.51
CA ARG A 66 11.00 3.33 -1.18
C ARG A 66 9.50 3.45 -0.98
N LEU A 67 8.99 2.68 -0.05
CA LEU A 67 7.66 2.91 0.50
C LEU A 67 7.78 3.94 1.62
N LEU A 68 7.39 5.17 1.31
CA LEU A 68 7.48 6.31 2.22
C LEU A 68 6.36 6.29 3.26
N ARG A 69 5.28 5.56 3.00
CA ARG A 69 4.19 5.37 3.94
C ARG A 69 3.50 4.03 3.70
N VAL A 70 3.19 3.33 4.79
CA VAL A 70 2.38 2.11 4.80
C VAL A 70 1.33 2.31 5.89
N ALA A 71 0.10 2.59 5.49
CA ALA A 71 -0.98 2.89 6.42
C ALA A 71 -2.23 2.08 6.09
N ALA A 72 -2.97 1.68 7.11
CA ALA A 72 -4.22 0.95 6.95
C ALA A 72 -5.29 1.48 7.89
N PRO A 73 -6.58 1.36 7.50
CA PRO A 73 -7.67 1.86 8.32
C PRO A 73 -8.14 0.79 9.30
N GLY A 74 -8.73 1.24 10.42
CA GLY A 74 -9.53 0.39 11.28
C GLY A 74 -10.95 0.27 10.75
N ASP A 75 -11.82 -0.33 11.55
CA ASP A 75 -13.26 -0.33 11.31
C ASP A 75 -13.93 0.70 12.22
N ALA A 76 -15.06 1.22 11.79
CA ALA A 76 -15.83 2.16 12.61
C ALA A 76 -16.21 1.50 13.96
N GLY A 77 -15.89 2.17 15.07
CA GLY A 77 -16.17 1.66 16.41
C GLY A 77 -15.23 0.56 16.90
N ALA A 78 -14.23 0.16 16.11
CA ALA A 78 -13.24 -0.84 16.52
C ALA A 78 -12.11 -0.21 17.32
N ALA A 79 -11.35 -1.05 18.04
CA ALA A 79 -10.17 -0.60 18.75
C ALA A 79 -9.11 -0.07 17.79
N PRO A 80 -8.35 0.98 18.18
CA PRO A 80 -7.30 1.55 17.33
C PRO A 80 -6.22 0.55 16.90
N ALA A 81 -5.98 -0.47 17.71
CA ALA A 81 -4.99 -1.51 17.42
C ALA A 81 -5.26 -2.25 16.11
N LEU A 82 -6.52 -2.35 15.68
CA LEU A 82 -6.87 -3.05 14.44
C LEU A 82 -6.22 -2.39 13.22
N ALA A 83 -6.23 -1.06 13.14
CA ALA A 83 -5.60 -0.34 12.04
C ALA A 83 -4.11 -0.63 11.95
N LEU A 84 -3.41 -0.59 13.08
CA LEU A 84 -1.98 -0.87 13.10
C LEU A 84 -1.69 -2.33 12.74
N GLN A 85 -2.48 -3.27 13.24
CA GLN A 85 -2.34 -4.69 12.90
C GLN A 85 -2.52 -4.94 11.40
N ARG A 86 -3.45 -4.23 10.76
CA ARG A 86 -3.65 -4.30 9.32
C ARG A 86 -2.46 -3.72 8.55
N ALA A 87 -1.93 -2.59 9.01
CA ALA A 87 -0.74 -2.00 8.39
C ALA A 87 0.48 -2.93 8.51
N GLU A 88 0.62 -3.60 9.64
CA GLU A 88 1.66 -4.62 9.84
C GLU A 88 1.47 -5.81 8.89
N ALA A 89 0.23 -6.23 8.67
CA ALA A 89 -0.08 -7.32 7.73
C ALA A 89 0.30 -6.94 6.30
N VAL A 90 0.01 -5.71 5.88
CA VAL A 90 0.42 -5.18 4.57
C VAL A 90 1.94 -5.22 4.43
N ARG A 91 2.65 -4.75 5.44
CA ARG A 91 4.11 -4.73 5.43
C ARG A 91 4.69 -6.15 5.36
N ARG A 92 4.14 -7.09 6.12
CA ARG A 92 4.56 -8.50 6.07
C ARG A 92 4.37 -9.12 4.69
N GLN A 93 3.26 -8.79 4.02
CA GLN A 93 3.01 -9.27 2.65
C GLN A 93 4.07 -8.74 1.68
N LEU A 94 4.43 -7.47 1.81
CA LEU A 94 5.49 -6.86 0.99
C LEU A 94 6.85 -7.50 1.27
N LEU A 95 7.16 -7.80 2.53
CA LEU A 95 8.37 -8.54 2.89
C LEU A 95 8.39 -9.92 2.23
N ALA A 96 7.27 -10.64 2.27
CA ALA A 96 7.13 -11.94 1.63
C ALA A 96 7.30 -11.85 0.11
N ASN A 97 6.92 -10.71 -0.49
CA ASN A 97 7.08 -10.45 -1.91
C ASN A 97 8.51 -9.99 -2.28
N GLY A 98 9.41 -9.95 -1.31
CA GLY A 98 10.81 -9.63 -1.56
C GLY A 98 11.23 -8.18 -1.39
N VAL A 99 10.39 -7.33 -0.80
CA VAL A 99 10.76 -5.94 -0.50
C VAL A 99 11.50 -5.91 0.84
N PRO A 100 12.76 -5.44 0.89
CA PRO A 100 13.49 -5.40 2.16
C PRO A 100 12.87 -4.40 3.15
N ALA A 101 12.95 -4.72 4.43
CA ALA A 101 12.44 -3.84 5.49
C ALA A 101 13.06 -2.44 5.45
N SER A 102 14.34 -2.34 5.05
CA SER A 102 15.06 -1.07 4.95
C SER A 102 14.48 -0.12 3.90
N ARG A 103 13.64 -0.62 2.98
CA ARG A 103 13.01 0.18 1.94
C ARG A 103 11.57 0.53 2.27
N MET A 104 11.11 0.25 3.46
CA MET A 104 9.72 0.50 3.87
C MET A 104 9.67 1.32 5.14
N ALA A 105 8.76 2.30 5.18
CA ALA A 105 8.44 3.01 6.39
C ALA A 105 7.80 2.06 7.42
N ALA A 106 7.85 2.44 8.68
CA ALA A 106 7.14 1.73 9.74
C ALA A 106 5.63 1.73 9.45
N PRO A 107 4.93 0.65 9.76
CA PRO A 107 3.48 0.60 9.57
C PRO A 107 2.79 1.59 10.52
N SER A 108 1.71 2.21 10.03
CA SER A 108 0.97 3.19 10.82
C SER A 108 -0.53 3.05 10.61
N ALA A 109 -1.30 3.52 11.60
CA ALA A 109 -2.74 3.65 11.44
C ALA A 109 -3.02 4.78 10.45
N GLY A 110 -3.87 4.50 9.46
CA GLY A 110 -4.27 5.49 8.46
C GLY A 110 -5.59 6.14 8.80
N GLU A 111 -5.86 7.25 8.14
CA GLU A 111 -7.12 7.94 8.22
C GLU A 111 -8.04 7.53 7.07
N GLY A 112 -9.33 7.73 7.24
CA GLY A 112 -10.32 7.36 6.26
C GLY A 112 -10.50 5.85 6.17
N ALA A 113 -11.14 5.38 5.12
CA ALA A 113 -11.51 3.97 4.93
C ALA A 113 -10.69 3.33 3.80
N VAL A 114 -9.39 3.65 3.74
CA VAL A 114 -8.50 3.16 2.68
C VAL A 114 -7.17 2.66 3.24
N VAL A 115 -6.62 1.65 2.58
CA VAL A 115 -5.20 1.32 2.71
C VAL A 115 -4.44 2.32 1.85
N LEU A 116 -3.41 2.93 2.39
CA LEU A 116 -2.62 3.97 1.71
C LEU A 116 -1.15 3.59 1.69
N LEU A 117 -0.60 3.57 0.48
CA LEU A 117 0.84 3.42 0.27
C LEU A 117 1.36 4.66 -0.45
N ARG A 118 2.54 5.12 -0.07
CA ARG A 118 3.25 6.17 -0.81
C ARG A 118 4.55 5.60 -1.32
N VAL A 119 4.74 5.69 -2.64
CA VAL A 119 5.95 5.18 -3.31
C VAL A 119 6.72 6.38 -3.85
N GLY A 120 8.02 6.42 -3.61
CA GLY A 120 8.81 7.51 -4.13
C GLY A 120 10.28 7.38 -3.77
N PHE A 121 11.03 8.39 -4.20
CA PHE A 121 12.44 8.51 -3.83
C PHE A 121 12.53 9.23 -2.49
N ALA A 122 13.47 8.83 -1.65
CA ALA A 122 13.73 9.52 -0.40
C ALA A 122 14.22 10.95 -0.69
N PRO A 123 13.78 11.94 0.11
CA PRO A 123 14.26 13.31 -0.06
C PRO A 123 15.76 13.44 0.29
#